data_4cfd4b1c4534216a000c9647a5ca13d2
#
_entry.id   4cfd4b1c4534216a000c9647a5ca13d2
#
_cell.length_a   1.000
_cell.length_b   1.000
_cell.length_c   1.000
_cell.angle_alpha   90.00
_cell.angle_beta   90.00
_cell.angle_gamma   90.00
#
_symmetry.space_group_name_H-M   'P 1'
#
loop_
_entity.id
_entity.type
_entity.pdbx_description
1 polymer ?
#
loop_
_entity_poly.entity_id
_entity_poly.type
_entity_poly.pdbx_seq_one_letter_code
_entity_poly.pdbx_strand_id
1 'polypeptide(L)'
;TDIQKTEREQCMNVNIYYGGRGLVDDPTITVLNKITDVLNELRVNVEKYNLFEMKNAITTLPQTLKEADAVILASTVEWFGIGGYMLQFLDACWLYADKSMLEKLYMFPIVMSRASGEKEAAMSLSNAWEMLGGKSCNGLAAYVADPVEFELNAEYQAIFEKKAEEIYRTVSQKVKTLPSSNNAIKSNIVSDTMRLTPQESEQLSKYASDDTYIKKQKEDIEELSSMFRNLMEDEDKGGIDRYTRLFIDNFVAQSDFKASYVININDKKKTLVIDINNGNIDCNFGQKDDAEVSCRLDNLVLEKIVQGNQTFQGAFMSGSMTAKGNFKNIRMLDQCFKF
;
A
#
# COMPACT_ATOMS: atom_id res chain seq x y z
N THR A 1 -26.01 -7.74 -48.30
CA THR A 1 -26.53 -7.23 -47.01
C THR A 1 -25.53 -7.47 -45.94
N ASP A 2 -24.43 -6.75 -46.05
CA ASP A 2 -23.35 -6.68 -45.06
C ASP A 2 -22.93 -5.22 -44.96
N ILE A 3 -23.54 -4.48 -44.08
CA ILE A 3 -23.02 -3.20 -43.62
C ILE A 3 -23.71 -2.94 -42.27
N GLN A 4 -23.04 -3.31 -41.23
CA GLN A 4 -23.10 -2.69 -39.91
C GLN A 4 -22.08 -3.41 -38.96
N LYS A 5 -20.79 -3.35 -39.32
CA LYS A 5 -19.78 -3.33 -38.28
C LYS A 5 -19.76 -1.89 -37.77
N THR A 6 -20.56 -1.64 -36.75
CA THR A 6 -20.50 -0.44 -35.95
C THR A 6 -19.05 -0.34 -35.43
N GLU A 7 -18.29 0.60 -35.94
CA GLU A 7 -17.09 1.12 -35.32
C GLU A 7 -17.54 1.55 -33.91
N ARG A 8 -17.28 0.75 -32.92
CA ARG A 8 -17.26 1.25 -31.54
C ARG A 8 -16.17 2.32 -31.55
N GLU A 9 -16.56 3.58 -31.44
CA GLU A 9 -15.63 4.65 -31.08
C GLU A 9 -14.86 4.16 -29.88
N GLN A 10 -13.63 3.74 -30.10
CA GLN A 10 -12.76 3.24 -29.06
C GLN A 10 -12.39 4.48 -28.24
N CYS A 11 -13.05 4.67 -27.10
CA CYS A 11 -12.78 5.78 -26.20
C CYS A 11 -11.31 5.68 -25.75
N MET A 12 -10.56 6.75 -25.91
CA MET A 12 -9.15 6.83 -25.49
C MET A 12 -9.09 6.75 -23.96
N ASN A 13 -8.19 5.92 -23.43
CA ASN A 13 -7.96 5.76 -22.00
C ASN A 13 -6.61 6.36 -21.60
N VAL A 14 -6.62 7.27 -20.64
CA VAL A 14 -5.41 7.90 -20.07
C VAL A 14 -5.34 7.62 -18.59
N ASN A 15 -4.26 6.97 -18.14
CA ASN A 15 -4.03 6.69 -16.73
C ASN A 15 -3.06 7.72 -16.15
N ILE A 16 -3.41 8.30 -15.03
CA ILE A 16 -2.58 9.25 -14.28
C ILE A 16 -2.06 8.56 -13.02
N TYR A 17 -0.74 8.45 -12.88
CA TYR A 17 -0.10 7.97 -11.67
C TYR A 17 0.57 9.15 -10.99
N TYR A 18 0.04 9.51 -9.82
CA TYR A 18 0.52 10.64 -9.04
C TYR A 18 1.34 10.15 -7.85
N GLY A 19 2.63 10.51 -7.82
CA GLY A 19 3.59 10.09 -6.82
C GLY A 19 3.83 11.08 -5.66
N GLY A 20 3.12 12.21 -5.65
CA GLY A 20 3.17 13.15 -4.51
C GLY A 20 2.33 12.68 -3.33
N ARG A 21 2.34 13.44 -2.24
CA ARG A 21 1.63 13.10 -1.00
C ARG A 21 0.18 13.57 -0.94
N GLY A 22 -0.29 14.31 -1.95
CA GLY A 22 -1.66 14.82 -1.99
C GLY A 22 -1.93 15.92 -0.97
N LEU A 23 -0.95 16.77 -0.69
CA LEU A 23 -1.12 17.92 0.18
C LEU A 23 -2.10 18.93 -0.45
N VAL A 24 -2.84 19.66 0.38
CA VAL A 24 -3.88 20.61 -0.07
C VAL A 24 -3.34 21.65 -1.07
N ASP A 25 -2.09 22.09 -0.88
CA ASP A 25 -1.46 23.13 -1.70
C ASP A 25 -0.49 22.53 -2.74
N ASP A 26 -0.73 21.30 -3.21
CA ASP A 26 0.16 20.67 -4.17
C ASP A 26 -0.12 21.18 -5.60
N PRO A 27 0.81 21.95 -6.20
CA PRO A 27 0.61 22.53 -7.52
C PRO A 27 0.49 21.48 -8.63
N THR A 28 1.02 20.28 -8.42
CA THR A 28 0.86 19.18 -9.39
C THR A 28 -0.60 18.76 -9.50
N ILE A 29 -1.32 18.72 -8.38
CA ILE A 29 -2.75 18.36 -8.37
C ILE A 29 -3.56 19.39 -9.15
N THR A 30 -3.27 20.69 -9.00
CA THR A 30 -3.92 21.77 -9.78
C THR A 30 -3.77 21.53 -11.28
N VAL A 31 -2.54 21.24 -11.73
CA VAL A 31 -2.27 20.94 -13.15
C VAL A 31 -3.01 19.69 -13.61
N LEU A 32 -2.98 18.62 -12.82
CA LEU A 32 -3.65 17.35 -13.15
C LEU A 32 -5.17 17.52 -13.24
N ASN A 33 -5.78 18.30 -12.36
CA ASN A 33 -7.21 18.56 -12.39
C ASN A 33 -7.57 19.26 -13.69
N LYS A 34 -6.87 20.34 -14.04
CA LYS A 34 -7.14 21.08 -15.29
C LYS A 34 -6.95 20.24 -16.55
N ILE A 35 -5.87 19.45 -16.62
CA ILE A 35 -5.64 18.52 -17.71
C ILE A 35 -6.77 17.47 -17.80
N THR A 36 -7.20 16.94 -16.66
CA THR A 36 -8.30 15.96 -16.60
C THR A 36 -9.60 16.55 -17.12
N ASP A 37 -9.93 17.78 -16.71
CA ASP A 37 -11.16 18.45 -17.14
C ASP A 37 -11.20 18.59 -18.68
N VAL A 38 -10.11 19.06 -19.27
CA VAL A 38 -10.01 19.21 -20.73
C VAL A 38 -10.05 17.85 -21.45
N LEU A 39 -9.36 16.82 -20.92
CA LEU A 39 -9.40 15.47 -21.49
C LEU A 39 -10.82 14.88 -21.43
N ASN A 40 -11.55 15.10 -20.33
CA ASN A 40 -12.95 14.68 -20.20
C ASN A 40 -13.87 15.40 -21.22
N GLU A 41 -13.65 16.72 -21.46
CA GLU A 41 -14.36 17.46 -22.51
C GLU A 41 -14.10 16.87 -23.92
N LEU A 42 -12.88 16.34 -24.14
CA LEU A 42 -12.49 15.65 -25.37
C LEU A 42 -12.97 14.16 -25.40
N ARG A 43 -13.80 13.74 -24.44
CA ARG A 43 -14.33 12.38 -24.31
C ARG A 43 -13.24 11.31 -24.13
N VAL A 44 -12.16 11.66 -23.46
CA VAL A 44 -11.12 10.72 -23.01
C VAL A 44 -11.51 10.19 -21.64
N ASN A 45 -11.41 8.88 -21.46
CA ASN A 45 -11.58 8.27 -20.13
C ASN A 45 -10.29 8.45 -19.32
N VAL A 46 -10.35 9.11 -18.18
CA VAL A 46 -9.18 9.39 -17.35
C VAL A 46 -9.31 8.69 -15.99
N GLU A 47 -8.38 7.78 -15.70
CA GLU A 47 -8.27 7.14 -14.40
C GLU A 47 -7.08 7.69 -13.63
N LYS A 48 -7.31 8.02 -12.34
CA LYS A 48 -6.29 8.59 -11.45
C LYS A 48 -5.91 7.63 -10.34
N TYR A 49 -4.61 7.40 -10.18
CA TYR A 49 -4.03 6.55 -9.15
C TYR A 49 -3.10 7.38 -8.26
N ASN A 50 -3.51 7.61 -7.02
CA ASN A 50 -2.65 8.24 -6.01
C ASN A 50 -1.78 7.18 -5.36
N LEU A 51 -0.48 7.19 -5.67
CA LEU A 51 0.47 6.17 -5.21
C LEU A 51 0.67 6.19 -3.69
N PHE A 52 0.55 7.35 -3.06
CA PHE A 52 0.63 7.47 -1.60
C PHE A 52 -0.55 6.77 -0.90
N GLU A 53 -1.75 6.96 -1.40
CA GLU A 53 -2.95 6.31 -0.87
C GLU A 53 -2.93 4.80 -1.14
N MET A 54 -2.40 4.42 -2.30
CA MET A 54 -2.31 3.03 -2.76
C MET A 54 -0.96 2.35 -2.41
N LYS A 55 -0.22 2.87 -1.45
CA LYS A 55 1.13 2.39 -1.09
C LYS A 55 1.26 0.88 -0.88
N ASN A 56 0.21 0.23 -0.39
CA ASN A 56 0.19 -1.22 -0.16
C ASN A 56 -0.17 -2.03 -1.42
N ALA A 57 -0.62 -1.37 -2.49
CA ALA A 57 -1.08 -2.00 -3.73
C ALA A 57 -0.25 -1.58 -4.95
N ILE A 58 0.85 -0.83 -4.79
CA ILE A 58 1.67 -0.33 -5.90
C ILE A 58 2.14 -1.45 -6.82
N THR A 59 2.48 -2.61 -6.27
CA THR A 59 2.93 -3.78 -7.04
C THR A 59 1.86 -4.35 -7.98
N THR A 60 0.59 -4.07 -7.75
CA THR A 60 -0.52 -4.51 -8.61
C THR A 60 -0.89 -3.51 -9.71
N LEU A 61 -0.47 -2.24 -9.55
CA LEU A 61 -0.79 -1.17 -10.48
C LEU A 61 -0.28 -1.37 -11.92
N PRO A 62 0.84 -2.09 -12.19
CA PRO A 62 1.22 -2.39 -13.57
C PRO A 62 0.14 -3.12 -14.39
N GLN A 63 -0.82 -3.78 -13.75
CA GLN A 63 -1.94 -4.42 -14.43
C GLN A 63 -2.91 -3.41 -15.06
N THR A 64 -3.04 -2.22 -14.47
CA THR A 64 -3.93 -1.16 -14.97
C THR A 64 -3.43 -0.53 -16.27
N LEU A 65 -2.15 -0.73 -16.61
CA LEU A 65 -1.56 -0.28 -17.87
C LEU A 65 -2.14 -0.99 -19.10
N LYS A 66 -2.79 -2.15 -18.91
CA LYS A 66 -3.29 -2.99 -20.01
C LYS A 66 -4.37 -2.31 -20.84
N GLU A 67 -5.15 -1.45 -20.24
CA GLU A 67 -6.29 -0.78 -20.89
C GLU A 67 -5.98 0.66 -21.26
N ALA A 68 -4.78 1.16 -20.98
CA ALA A 68 -4.37 2.51 -21.24
C ALA A 68 -3.81 2.70 -22.65
N ASP A 69 -4.13 3.82 -23.30
CA ASP A 69 -3.51 4.30 -24.53
C ASP A 69 -2.33 5.25 -24.21
N ALA A 70 -2.42 5.97 -23.11
CA ALA A 70 -1.38 6.85 -22.62
C ALA A 70 -1.32 6.89 -21.08
N VAL A 71 -0.18 7.34 -20.59
CA VAL A 71 0.14 7.44 -19.16
C VAL A 71 0.65 8.84 -18.86
N ILE A 72 0.16 9.43 -17.79
CA ILE A 72 0.75 10.63 -17.18
C ILE A 72 1.45 10.18 -15.89
N LEU A 73 2.76 10.37 -15.83
CA LEU A 73 3.53 10.20 -14.61
C LEU A 73 3.72 11.57 -13.95
N ALA A 74 3.07 11.78 -12.84
CA ALA A 74 3.05 13.07 -12.17
C ALA A 74 3.70 13.00 -10.80
N SER A 75 4.52 13.99 -10.48
CA SER A 75 5.20 14.07 -9.18
C SER A 75 5.41 15.53 -8.76
N THR A 76 5.31 15.75 -7.48
CA THR A 76 5.81 16.99 -6.87
C THR A 76 7.22 16.72 -6.36
N VAL A 77 8.16 17.58 -6.73
CA VAL A 77 9.56 17.41 -6.31
C VAL A 77 9.67 17.64 -4.81
N GLU A 78 10.02 16.56 -4.13
CA GLU A 78 10.47 16.55 -2.76
C GLU A 78 11.92 16.03 -2.76
N TRP A 79 12.78 16.37 -1.89
CA TRP A 79 14.12 15.78 -1.83
C TRP A 79 14.88 15.78 -3.18
N PHE A 80 14.67 16.78 -4.03
CA PHE A 80 15.32 16.94 -5.35
C PHE A 80 15.05 15.82 -6.37
N GLY A 81 13.96 15.08 -6.22
CA GLY A 81 13.64 13.96 -7.11
C GLY A 81 12.15 13.60 -7.15
N ILE A 82 11.87 12.49 -7.84
CA ILE A 82 10.49 12.03 -8.14
C ILE A 82 9.77 11.36 -6.97
N GLY A 83 10.41 11.27 -5.81
CA GLY A 83 9.80 10.64 -4.63
C GLY A 83 9.81 9.11 -4.65
N GLY A 84 9.75 8.51 -3.45
CA GLY A 84 9.91 7.06 -3.27
C GLY A 84 8.75 6.24 -3.84
N TYR A 85 7.51 6.73 -3.77
CA TYR A 85 6.35 5.99 -4.28
C TYR A 85 6.34 5.89 -5.80
N MET A 86 6.80 6.94 -6.50
CA MET A 86 6.95 6.89 -7.95
C MET A 86 8.07 5.94 -8.36
N LEU A 87 9.19 5.93 -7.65
CA LEU A 87 10.27 4.96 -7.87
C LEU A 87 9.76 3.53 -7.67
N GLN A 88 9.02 3.28 -6.60
CA GLN A 88 8.43 1.97 -6.33
C GLN A 88 7.44 1.53 -7.42
N PHE A 89 6.67 2.46 -8.00
CA PHE A 89 5.79 2.17 -9.13
C PHE A 89 6.60 1.81 -10.39
N LEU A 90 7.68 2.53 -10.67
CA LEU A 90 8.58 2.23 -11.80
C LEU A 90 9.27 0.86 -11.63
N ASP A 91 9.70 0.52 -10.42
CA ASP A 91 10.24 -0.81 -10.10
C ASP A 91 9.18 -1.89 -10.29
N ALA A 92 7.95 -1.65 -9.85
CA ALA A 92 6.84 -2.58 -10.08
C ALA A 92 6.55 -2.76 -11.58
N CYS A 93 6.61 -1.70 -12.38
CA CYS A 93 6.48 -1.79 -13.83
C CYS A 93 7.62 -2.60 -14.46
N TRP A 94 8.85 -2.45 -13.98
CA TRP A 94 9.99 -3.23 -14.44
C TRP A 94 9.79 -4.73 -14.22
N LEU A 95 9.27 -5.09 -13.05
CA LEU A 95 9.10 -6.49 -12.62
C LEU A 95 7.84 -7.15 -13.20
N TYR A 96 6.72 -6.42 -13.30
CA TYR A 96 5.41 -7.02 -13.50
C TYR A 96 4.65 -6.51 -14.73
N ALA A 97 5.08 -5.43 -15.39
CA ALA A 97 4.39 -4.95 -16.58
C ALA A 97 4.74 -5.79 -17.82
N ASP A 98 3.76 -5.95 -18.71
CA ASP A 98 3.98 -6.57 -20.00
C ASP A 98 4.77 -5.60 -20.90
N LYS A 99 5.98 -6.00 -21.27
CA LYS A 99 6.91 -5.19 -22.05
C LYS A 99 6.37 -4.87 -23.45
N SER A 100 5.63 -5.79 -24.06
CA SER A 100 5.02 -5.59 -25.38
C SER A 100 3.92 -4.53 -25.39
N MET A 101 3.32 -4.31 -24.24
CA MET A 101 2.31 -3.26 -24.04
C MET A 101 2.98 -1.91 -23.77
N LEU A 102 4.01 -1.88 -22.91
CA LEU A 102 4.75 -0.66 -22.62
C LEU A 102 5.29 0.02 -23.88
N GLU A 103 5.75 -0.76 -24.86
CA GLU A 103 6.21 -0.25 -26.16
C GLU A 103 5.16 0.54 -26.96
N LYS A 104 3.89 0.36 -26.66
CA LYS A 104 2.79 1.06 -27.32
C LYS A 104 2.37 2.32 -26.58
N LEU A 105 2.65 2.40 -25.28
CA LEU A 105 2.17 3.45 -24.39
C LEU A 105 2.97 4.75 -24.52
N TYR A 106 2.24 5.85 -24.68
CA TYR A 106 2.79 7.20 -24.61
C TYR A 106 2.82 7.65 -23.16
N MET A 107 3.93 8.25 -22.72
CA MET A 107 4.05 8.79 -21.37
C MET A 107 4.37 10.28 -21.40
N PHE A 108 3.67 11.03 -20.55
CA PHE A 108 3.83 12.46 -20.38
C PHE A 108 4.22 12.75 -18.93
N PRO A 109 5.45 13.24 -18.65
CA PRO A 109 5.84 13.61 -17.30
C PRO A 109 5.20 14.96 -16.93
N ILE A 110 4.62 15.06 -15.74
CA ILE A 110 4.11 16.30 -15.16
C ILE A 110 4.74 16.49 -13.78
N VAL A 111 5.62 17.47 -13.68
CA VAL A 111 6.43 17.65 -12.47
C VAL A 111 6.42 19.11 -12.04
N MET A 112 5.96 19.35 -10.83
CA MET A 112 6.00 20.67 -10.21
C MET A 112 6.99 20.64 -9.03
N SER A 113 7.61 21.79 -8.75
CA SER A 113 8.54 21.95 -7.62
C SER A 113 8.27 23.26 -6.89
N ARG A 114 8.38 23.22 -5.58
CA ARG A 114 8.39 24.43 -4.73
C ARG A 114 9.81 24.87 -4.34
N ALA A 115 10.81 24.14 -4.75
CA ALA A 115 12.22 24.42 -4.47
C ALA A 115 13.05 24.41 -5.75
N SER A 116 13.46 23.24 -6.21
CA SER A 116 14.24 23.06 -7.43
C SER A 116 14.23 21.60 -7.87
N GLY A 117 14.65 21.30 -9.11
CA GLY A 117 14.82 19.94 -9.60
C GLY A 117 13.63 19.42 -10.43
N GLU A 118 12.70 20.27 -10.83
CA GLU A 118 11.54 19.87 -11.64
C GLU A 118 11.94 19.32 -13.02
N LYS A 119 12.97 19.90 -13.64
CA LYS A 119 13.45 19.46 -14.96
C LYS A 119 14.18 18.14 -14.88
N GLU A 120 15.05 17.99 -13.89
CA GLU A 120 15.79 16.75 -13.62
C GLU A 120 14.84 15.61 -13.29
N ALA A 121 13.82 15.88 -12.49
CA ALA A 121 12.79 14.91 -12.14
C ALA A 121 11.95 14.50 -13.36
N ALA A 122 11.53 15.45 -14.22
CA ALA A 122 10.83 15.15 -15.45
C ALA A 122 11.70 14.32 -16.42
N MET A 123 12.99 14.66 -16.53
CA MET A 123 13.94 13.89 -17.34
C MET A 123 14.15 12.49 -16.77
N SER A 124 14.20 12.34 -15.44
CA SER A 124 14.33 11.05 -14.77
C SER A 124 13.14 10.14 -15.08
N LEU A 125 11.89 10.67 -15.04
CA LEU A 125 10.69 9.94 -15.44
C LEU A 125 10.75 9.51 -16.92
N SER A 126 11.16 10.42 -17.79
CA SER A 126 11.30 10.14 -19.22
C SER A 126 12.30 9.02 -19.49
N ASN A 127 13.49 9.12 -18.90
CA ASN A 127 14.55 8.12 -19.04
C ASN A 127 14.11 6.75 -18.50
N ALA A 128 13.47 6.73 -17.31
CA ALA A 128 12.97 5.49 -16.72
C ALA A 128 11.90 4.84 -17.61
N TRP A 129 10.98 5.62 -18.16
CA TRP A 129 9.94 5.09 -19.04
C TRP A 129 10.49 4.52 -20.34
N GLU A 130 11.48 5.18 -20.95
CA GLU A 130 12.19 4.68 -22.13
C GLU A 130 12.97 3.40 -21.81
N MET A 131 13.60 3.30 -20.64
CA MET A 131 14.25 2.06 -20.18
C MET A 131 13.28 0.91 -20.01
N LEU A 132 12.04 1.20 -19.58
CA LEU A 132 10.96 0.23 -19.54
C LEU A 132 10.48 -0.19 -20.95
N GLY A 133 10.83 0.60 -21.97
CA GLY A 133 10.50 0.39 -23.38
C GLY A 133 9.32 1.20 -23.89
N GLY A 134 8.76 2.10 -23.08
CA GLY A 134 7.68 2.97 -23.47
C GLY A 134 8.12 4.18 -24.30
N LYS A 135 7.15 4.95 -24.79
CA LYS A 135 7.40 6.16 -25.58
C LYS A 135 7.28 7.38 -24.67
N SER A 136 8.41 8.06 -24.41
CA SER A 136 8.39 9.31 -23.67
C SER A 136 8.03 10.48 -24.59
N CYS A 137 7.15 11.36 -24.12
CA CYS A 137 6.70 12.57 -24.80
C CYS A 137 7.00 13.80 -23.94
N ASN A 138 6.91 14.98 -24.55
CA ASN A 138 7.09 16.24 -23.84
C ASN A 138 6.01 16.40 -22.76
N GLY A 139 6.43 16.66 -21.55
CA GLY A 139 5.56 16.91 -20.41
C GLY A 139 5.49 18.39 -20.02
N LEU A 140 5.20 18.61 -18.75
CA LEU A 140 5.28 19.89 -18.07
C LEU A 140 6.21 19.80 -16.89
N ALA A 141 7.09 20.77 -16.74
CA ALA A 141 7.95 20.91 -15.57
C ALA A 141 8.02 22.41 -15.19
N ALA A 142 7.63 22.74 -13.97
CA ALA A 142 7.61 24.12 -13.51
C ALA A 142 7.97 24.27 -12.04
N TYR A 143 8.64 25.38 -11.73
CA TYR A 143 8.81 25.89 -10.38
C TYR A 143 7.60 26.73 -9.99
N VAL A 144 7.07 26.51 -8.81
CA VAL A 144 5.87 27.18 -8.28
C VAL A 144 6.21 27.82 -6.93
N ALA A 145 6.39 29.14 -6.94
CA ALA A 145 6.67 29.91 -5.71
C ALA A 145 5.42 30.05 -4.84
N ASP A 146 4.31 30.43 -5.46
CA ASP A 146 3.01 30.60 -4.82
C ASP A 146 1.96 29.73 -5.51
N PRO A 147 1.44 28.69 -4.84
CA PRO A 147 0.41 27.80 -5.41
C PRO A 147 -0.89 28.52 -5.75
N VAL A 148 -1.28 29.54 -4.97
CA VAL A 148 -2.53 30.27 -5.19
C VAL A 148 -2.43 31.15 -6.42
N GLU A 149 -1.34 31.89 -6.58
CA GLU A 149 -1.08 32.66 -7.80
C GLU A 149 -0.99 31.77 -9.02
N PHE A 150 -0.32 30.62 -8.90
CA PHE A 150 -0.18 29.64 -9.96
C PHE A 150 -1.53 29.08 -10.43
N GLU A 151 -2.43 28.78 -9.49
CA GLU A 151 -3.78 28.29 -9.80
C GLU A 151 -4.65 29.35 -10.48
N LEU A 152 -4.58 30.60 -10.03
CA LEU A 152 -5.44 31.68 -10.53
C LEU A 152 -4.91 32.34 -11.81
N ASN A 153 -3.67 32.05 -12.23
CA ASN A 153 -3.06 32.68 -13.39
C ASN A 153 -3.63 32.11 -14.70
N ALA A 154 -4.35 32.94 -15.44
CA ALA A 154 -5.01 32.56 -16.69
C ALA A 154 -4.01 32.08 -17.78
N GLU A 155 -2.80 32.64 -17.81
CA GLU A 155 -1.77 32.24 -18.80
C GLU A 155 -1.29 30.81 -18.51
N TYR A 156 -1.11 30.45 -17.24
CA TYR A 156 -0.74 29.09 -16.86
C TYR A 156 -1.88 28.11 -17.15
N GLN A 157 -3.12 28.50 -16.88
CA GLN A 157 -4.29 27.67 -17.21
C GLN A 157 -4.37 27.38 -18.73
N ALA A 158 -4.09 28.38 -19.58
CA ALA A 158 -4.04 28.18 -21.03
C ALA A 158 -2.90 27.23 -21.47
N ILE A 159 -1.77 27.20 -20.75
CA ILE A 159 -0.68 26.23 -20.99
C ILE A 159 -1.14 24.81 -20.66
N PHE A 160 -1.87 24.63 -19.56
CA PHE A 160 -2.38 23.32 -19.15
C PHE A 160 -3.42 22.78 -20.13
N GLU A 161 -4.34 23.64 -20.59
CA GLU A 161 -5.33 23.32 -21.62
C GLU A 161 -4.65 22.87 -22.92
N LYS A 162 -3.69 23.66 -23.40
CA LYS A 162 -2.91 23.33 -24.59
C LYS A 162 -2.14 22.01 -24.45
N LYS A 163 -1.64 21.71 -23.24
CA LYS A 163 -0.97 20.43 -22.98
C LYS A 163 -1.94 19.25 -23.04
N ALA A 164 -3.13 19.37 -22.49
CA ALA A 164 -4.16 18.35 -22.60
C ALA A 164 -4.55 18.07 -24.06
N GLU A 165 -4.72 19.12 -24.87
CA GLU A 165 -4.95 18.94 -26.30
C GLU A 165 -3.77 18.27 -27.03
N GLU A 166 -2.52 18.61 -26.66
CA GLU A 166 -1.32 17.99 -27.23
C GLU A 166 -1.27 16.48 -26.88
N ILE A 167 -1.59 16.10 -25.63
CA ILE A 167 -1.72 14.71 -25.20
C ILE A 167 -2.72 13.99 -26.10
N TYR A 168 -3.94 14.54 -26.22
CA TYR A 168 -4.98 13.96 -27.05
C TYR A 168 -4.53 13.78 -28.51
N ARG A 169 -3.94 14.81 -29.12
CA ARG A 169 -3.46 14.77 -30.52
C ARG A 169 -2.35 13.75 -30.72
N THR A 170 -1.39 13.70 -29.80
CA THR A 170 -0.23 12.78 -29.88
C THR A 170 -0.70 11.32 -29.88
N VAL A 171 -1.64 11.01 -29.01
CA VAL A 171 -2.16 9.64 -28.84
C VAL A 171 -3.09 9.27 -30.00
N SER A 172 -4.06 10.14 -30.35
CA SER A 172 -5.02 9.89 -31.44
C SER A 172 -4.36 9.75 -32.80
N GLN A 173 -3.32 10.55 -33.07
CA GLN A 173 -2.58 10.50 -34.35
C GLN A 173 -1.48 9.41 -34.34
N LYS A 174 -1.29 8.70 -33.23
CA LYS A 174 -0.25 7.67 -33.05
C LYS A 174 1.13 8.19 -33.50
N VAL A 175 1.50 9.40 -33.01
CA VAL A 175 2.74 10.07 -33.39
C VAL A 175 3.94 9.17 -33.12
N LYS A 176 4.80 9.01 -34.14
CA LYS A 176 6.03 8.24 -34.01
C LYS A 176 7.10 9.05 -33.27
N THR A 177 7.70 8.46 -32.25
CA THR A 177 8.87 9.01 -31.57
C THR A 177 10.15 8.54 -32.24
N LEU A 178 11.21 9.35 -32.19
CA LEU A 178 12.53 8.93 -32.63
C LEU A 178 13.12 7.93 -31.62
N PRO A 179 13.97 6.97 -32.06
CA PRO A 179 14.63 6.05 -31.16
C PRO A 179 15.58 6.80 -30.24
N SER A 180 15.58 6.44 -28.93
CA SER A 180 16.50 6.99 -27.95
C SER A 180 17.61 5.99 -27.62
N SER A 181 18.73 6.51 -27.08
CA SER A 181 19.82 5.67 -26.58
C SER A 181 19.43 4.81 -25.41
N ASN A 182 18.44 5.23 -24.61
CA ASN A 182 17.91 4.45 -23.49
C ASN A 182 17.26 3.14 -23.95
N ASN A 183 16.58 3.14 -25.10
CA ASN A 183 16.02 1.93 -25.70
C ASN A 183 17.13 0.95 -26.17
N ALA A 184 18.28 1.45 -26.61
CA ALA A 184 19.41 0.61 -26.97
C ALA A 184 20.08 -0.01 -25.73
N ILE A 185 20.16 0.72 -24.62
CA ILE A 185 20.67 0.19 -23.34
C ILE A 185 19.78 -0.94 -22.83
N LYS A 186 18.45 -0.80 -22.93
CA LYS A 186 17.49 -1.87 -22.58
C LYS A 186 17.83 -3.18 -23.31
N SER A 187 18.06 -3.13 -24.62
CA SER A 187 18.34 -4.32 -25.40
C SER A 187 19.66 -4.99 -24.97
N ASN A 188 20.66 -4.22 -24.56
CA ASN A 188 21.95 -4.72 -24.08
C ASN A 188 21.85 -5.31 -22.66
N ILE A 189 21.15 -4.64 -21.73
CA ILE A 189 20.95 -5.14 -20.37
C ILE A 189 20.12 -6.43 -20.40
N VAL A 190 19.03 -6.48 -21.17
CA VAL A 190 18.21 -7.68 -21.32
C VAL A 190 19.01 -8.82 -21.98
N SER A 191 19.87 -8.52 -22.96
CA SER A 191 20.70 -9.53 -23.59
C SER A 191 21.81 -10.04 -22.67
N ASP A 192 22.37 -9.20 -21.80
CA ASP A 192 23.43 -9.59 -20.87
C ASP A 192 22.91 -10.30 -19.61
N THR A 193 21.75 -9.88 -19.09
CA THR A 193 21.10 -10.59 -17.97
C THR A 193 20.42 -11.88 -18.38
N MET A 194 20.07 -12.05 -19.65
CA MET A 194 19.52 -13.31 -20.20
C MET A 194 20.55 -14.21 -20.88
N ARG A 195 21.82 -13.89 -20.85
CA ARG A 195 22.86 -14.85 -21.24
C ARG A 195 23.06 -15.88 -20.14
N LEU A 196 22.02 -16.68 -19.92
CA LEU A 196 22.18 -17.98 -19.29
C LEU A 196 23.22 -18.75 -20.11
N THR A 197 24.18 -19.34 -19.45
CA THR A 197 25.05 -20.26 -20.11
C THR A 197 24.21 -21.35 -20.77
N PRO A 198 24.68 -21.97 -21.89
CA PRO A 198 23.93 -23.05 -22.53
C PRO A 198 23.50 -24.15 -21.53
N GLN A 199 24.31 -24.39 -20.50
CA GLN A 199 24.00 -25.34 -19.42
C GLN A 199 22.89 -24.86 -18.49
N GLU A 200 22.84 -23.58 -18.13
CA GLU A 200 21.75 -22.98 -17.31
C GLU A 200 20.45 -22.90 -18.11
N SER A 201 20.52 -22.58 -19.41
CA SER A 201 19.38 -22.58 -20.30
C SER A 201 18.79 -23.99 -20.48
N GLU A 202 19.65 -25.00 -20.58
CA GLU A 202 19.21 -26.41 -20.68
C GLU A 202 18.63 -26.92 -19.36
N GLN A 203 19.20 -26.52 -18.21
CA GLN A 203 18.65 -26.83 -16.90
C GLN A 203 17.29 -26.15 -16.68
N LEU A 204 17.16 -24.85 -16.98
CA LEU A 204 15.88 -24.14 -16.90
C LEU A 204 14.83 -24.72 -17.82
N SER A 205 15.20 -25.12 -19.03
CA SER A 205 14.30 -25.80 -19.98
C SER A 205 13.85 -27.16 -19.46
N LYS A 206 14.74 -27.92 -18.82
CA LYS A 206 14.39 -29.20 -18.16
C LYS A 206 13.46 -28.98 -16.98
N TYR A 207 13.73 -27.99 -16.13
CA TYR A 207 12.85 -27.66 -14.99
C TYR A 207 11.49 -27.11 -15.44
N ALA A 208 11.44 -26.32 -16.51
CA ALA A 208 10.18 -25.78 -17.05
C ALA A 208 9.35 -26.82 -17.81
N SER A 209 9.95 -27.90 -18.30
CA SER A 209 9.28 -28.98 -19.03
C SER A 209 8.98 -30.22 -18.16
N ASP A 210 9.44 -30.23 -16.91
CA ASP A 210 9.23 -31.34 -15.99
C ASP A 210 7.97 -31.11 -15.11
N ASP A 211 6.86 -31.66 -15.57
CA ASP A 211 5.58 -31.62 -14.84
C ASP A 211 5.67 -32.21 -13.42
N THR A 212 6.65 -33.09 -13.18
CA THR A 212 6.88 -33.67 -11.84
C THR A 212 7.56 -32.69 -10.90
N TYR A 213 8.47 -31.85 -11.41
CA TYR A 213 9.12 -30.79 -10.64
C TYR A 213 8.13 -29.68 -10.27
N ILE A 214 7.28 -29.27 -11.21
CA ILE A 214 6.22 -28.29 -10.97
C ILE A 214 5.20 -28.79 -9.94
N LYS A 215 4.84 -30.06 -9.99
CA LYS A 215 3.97 -30.69 -8.98
C LYS A 215 4.63 -30.72 -7.61
N LYS A 216 5.89 -31.11 -7.54
CA LYS A 216 6.64 -31.16 -6.28
C LYS A 216 6.82 -29.78 -5.66
N GLN A 217 7.11 -28.75 -6.46
CA GLN A 217 7.13 -27.37 -5.95
C GLN A 217 5.77 -26.88 -5.43
N LYS A 218 4.67 -27.26 -6.09
CA LYS A 218 3.33 -26.95 -5.58
C LYS A 218 3.04 -27.67 -4.27
N GLU A 219 3.41 -28.95 -4.16
CA GLU A 219 3.28 -29.74 -2.93
C GLU A 219 4.13 -29.13 -1.79
N ASP A 220 5.39 -28.76 -2.06
CA ASP A 220 6.27 -28.11 -1.09
C ASP A 220 5.73 -26.74 -0.63
N ILE A 221 5.14 -25.96 -1.54
CA ILE A 221 4.49 -24.68 -1.22
C ILE A 221 3.20 -24.88 -0.41
N GLU A 222 2.41 -25.89 -0.73
CA GLU A 222 1.21 -26.24 0.05
C GLU A 222 1.60 -26.76 1.45
N GLU A 223 2.66 -27.56 1.56
CA GLU A 223 3.16 -28.05 2.84
C GLU A 223 3.72 -26.91 3.70
N LEU A 224 4.53 -26.01 3.14
CA LEU A 224 4.99 -24.79 3.81
C LEU A 224 3.83 -23.88 4.21
N SER A 225 2.85 -23.71 3.35
CA SER A 225 1.66 -22.90 3.63
C SER A 225 0.81 -23.51 4.74
N SER A 226 0.70 -24.85 4.80
CA SER A 226 0.00 -25.54 5.87
C SER A 226 0.77 -25.50 7.18
N MET A 227 2.11 -25.64 7.15
CA MET A 227 2.96 -25.45 8.33
C MET A 227 2.87 -24.02 8.89
N PHE A 228 2.89 -23.01 8.02
CA PHE A 228 2.73 -21.60 8.43
C PHE A 228 1.34 -21.34 9.01
N ARG A 229 0.30 -21.94 8.45
CA ARG A 229 -1.07 -21.83 8.98
C ARG A 229 -1.19 -22.50 10.33
N ASN A 230 -0.60 -23.70 10.50
CA ASN A 230 -0.58 -24.40 11.77
C ASN A 230 0.23 -23.66 12.83
N LEU A 231 1.37 -23.04 12.46
CA LEU A 231 2.16 -22.20 13.36
C LEU A 231 1.39 -20.93 13.79
N MET A 232 0.67 -20.28 12.88
CA MET A 232 -0.21 -19.15 13.22
C MET A 232 -1.41 -19.57 14.07
N GLU A 233 -2.00 -20.74 13.82
CA GLU A 233 -3.09 -21.27 14.64
C GLU A 233 -2.61 -21.75 16.01
N ASP A 234 -1.38 -22.23 16.14
CA ASP A 234 -0.75 -22.60 17.42
C ASP A 234 -0.31 -21.35 18.21
N GLU A 235 0.15 -20.28 17.57
CA GLU A 235 0.38 -18.98 18.22
C GLU A 235 -0.93 -18.37 18.75
N ASP A 236 -2.03 -18.48 18.02
CA ASP A 236 -3.34 -17.99 18.47
C ASP A 236 -3.94 -18.86 19.60
N LYS A 237 -3.70 -20.16 19.61
CA LYS A 237 -4.13 -21.07 20.70
C LYS A 237 -3.19 -21.00 21.90
N GLY A 238 -1.89 -20.98 21.67
CA GLY A 238 -0.88 -20.87 22.74
C GLY A 238 -0.90 -19.51 23.45
N GLY A 239 -1.23 -18.43 22.75
CA GLY A 239 -1.35 -17.11 23.34
C GLY A 239 -2.54 -16.95 24.29
N ILE A 240 -3.64 -17.65 24.02
CA ILE A 240 -4.88 -17.60 24.82
C ILE A 240 -4.74 -18.42 26.10
N ASP A 241 -4.28 -19.65 26.00
CA ASP A 241 -3.96 -20.48 27.17
C ASP A 241 -2.87 -19.86 28.05
N ARG A 242 -1.97 -19.07 27.47
CA ARG A 242 -0.92 -18.37 28.17
C ARG A 242 -1.47 -17.32 29.15
N TYR A 243 -2.43 -16.47 28.73
CA TYR A 243 -2.99 -15.46 29.63
C TYR A 243 -3.73 -16.11 30.80
N THR A 244 -4.58 -17.11 30.54
CA THR A 244 -5.29 -17.83 31.59
C THR A 244 -4.31 -18.41 32.63
N ARG A 245 -3.24 -19.07 32.19
CA ARG A 245 -2.20 -19.58 33.08
C ARG A 245 -1.47 -18.48 33.85
N LEU A 246 -1.05 -17.40 33.17
CA LEU A 246 -0.35 -16.28 33.81
C LEU A 246 -1.19 -15.65 34.91
N PHE A 247 -2.51 -15.50 34.71
CA PHE A 247 -3.39 -14.96 35.73
C PHE A 247 -3.58 -15.92 36.89
N ILE A 248 -3.66 -17.21 36.64
CA ILE A 248 -3.79 -18.23 37.69
C ILE A 248 -2.46 -18.33 38.49
N ASP A 249 -1.32 -18.39 37.81
CA ASP A 249 0.00 -18.58 38.45
C ASP A 249 0.46 -17.36 39.26
N ASN A 250 0.06 -16.15 38.89
CA ASN A 250 0.42 -14.91 39.58
C ASN A 250 -0.69 -14.39 40.50
N PHE A 251 -1.71 -15.23 40.79
CA PHE A 251 -2.77 -14.86 41.70
C PHE A 251 -2.32 -14.88 43.16
N VAL A 252 -2.57 -13.79 43.85
CA VAL A 252 -2.35 -13.64 45.29
C VAL A 252 -3.69 -13.55 46.02
N ALA A 253 -4.06 -14.60 46.72
CA ALA A 253 -5.29 -14.67 47.48
C ALA A 253 -5.41 -13.54 48.50
N GLN A 254 -6.54 -12.84 48.48
CA GLN A 254 -6.89 -11.83 49.50
C GLN A 254 -8.00 -12.38 50.40
N SER A 255 -7.87 -12.13 51.71
CA SER A 255 -8.84 -12.59 52.74
C SER A 255 -10.21 -11.91 52.48
N ASP A 256 -11.25 -12.70 52.46
CA ASP A 256 -12.66 -12.24 52.31
C ASP A 256 -12.93 -11.37 51.09
N PHE A 257 -12.18 -11.54 49.99
CA PHE A 257 -12.37 -10.82 48.77
C PHE A 257 -13.11 -11.65 47.71
N LYS A 258 -14.19 -11.04 47.19
CA LYS A 258 -14.98 -11.60 46.11
C LYS A 258 -15.21 -10.52 45.05
N ALA A 259 -14.87 -10.81 43.82
CA ALA A 259 -15.15 -9.91 42.69
C ALA A 259 -15.11 -10.68 41.37
N SER A 260 -15.83 -10.15 40.37
CA SER A 260 -15.84 -10.64 39.02
C SER A 260 -15.36 -9.55 38.05
N TYR A 261 -14.42 -9.95 37.16
CA TYR A 261 -13.81 -9.06 36.18
C TYR A 261 -13.99 -9.60 34.77
N VAL A 262 -14.22 -8.69 33.83
CA VAL A 262 -14.26 -8.96 32.40
C VAL A 262 -13.25 -8.06 31.72
N ILE A 263 -12.26 -8.65 31.04
CA ILE A 263 -11.22 -7.93 30.32
C ILE A 263 -11.45 -8.17 28.82
N ASN A 264 -11.95 -7.14 28.12
CA ASN A 264 -12.15 -7.17 26.68
C ASN A 264 -10.86 -6.75 25.95
N ILE A 265 -10.29 -7.64 25.16
CA ILE A 265 -9.11 -7.40 24.35
C ILE A 265 -9.59 -6.98 22.96
N ASN A 266 -9.55 -5.66 22.68
CA ASN A 266 -10.22 -5.07 21.51
C ASN A 266 -9.69 -5.59 20.17
N ASP A 267 -8.38 -5.63 20.00
CA ASP A 267 -7.68 -6.04 18.77
C ASP A 267 -7.82 -7.55 18.47
N LYS A 268 -7.96 -8.38 19.52
CA LYS A 268 -8.17 -9.83 19.38
C LYS A 268 -9.64 -10.24 19.39
N LYS A 269 -10.57 -9.32 19.70
CA LYS A 269 -12.02 -9.57 19.87
C LYS A 269 -12.31 -10.74 20.82
N LYS A 270 -11.51 -10.87 21.86
CA LYS A 270 -11.64 -11.91 22.89
C LYS A 270 -11.84 -11.30 24.24
N THR A 271 -12.56 -12.01 25.10
CA THR A 271 -12.90 -11.54 26.43
C THR A 271 -12.40 -12.55 27.46
N LEU A 272 -11.54 -12.11 28.37
CA LEU A 272 -11.09 -12.87 29.51
C LEU A 272 -12.00 -12.59 30.70
N VAL A 273 -12.54 -13.64 31.29
CA VAL A 273 -13.39 -13.58 32.47
C VAL A 273 -12.59 -14.10 33.69
N ILE A 274 -12.56 -13.33 34.76
CA ILE A 274 -11.84 -13.67 35.98
C ILE A 274 -12.85 -13.59 37.14
N ASP A 275 -13.08 -14.71 37.81
CA ASP A 275 -13.92 -14.81 39.01
C ASP A 275 -13.05 -15.12 40.21
N ILE A 276 -13.07 -14.23 41.19
CA ILE A 276 -12.36 -14.41 42.46
C ILE A 276 -13.38 -14.63 43.56
N ASN A 277 -13.27 -15.72 44.29
CA ASN A 277 -14.19 -16.04 45.39
C ASN A 277 -13.40 -16.63 46.57
N ASN A 278 -13.25 -15.82 47.64
CA ASN A 278 -12.63 -16.24 48.91
C ASN A 278 -11.29 -17.00 48.76
N GLY A 279 -10.38 -16.43 47.97
CA GLY A 279 -9.04 -17.01 47.78
C GLY A 279 -8.91 -17.99 46.62
N ASN A 280 -10.01 -18.34 45.93
CA ASN A 280 -10.01 -19.13 44.71
C ASN A 280 -10.18 -18.24 43.49
N ILE A 281 -9.49 -18.58 42.42
CA ILE A 281 -9.61 -17.92 41.14
C ILE A 281 -10.11 -18.89 40.07
N ASP A 282 -11.07 -18.44 39.27
CA ASP A 282 -11.46 -19.06 38.00
C ASP A 282 -11.20 -18.06 36.89
N CYS A 283 -10.42 -18.45 35.89
CA CYS A 283 -10.00 -17.58 34.80
C CYS A 283 -10.19 -18.30 33.46
N ASN A 284 -11.11 -17.82 32.64
CA ASN A 284 -11.48 -18.46 31.37
C ASN A 284 -11.76 -17.42 30.30
N PHE A 285 -11.60 -17.78 29.01
CA PHE A 285 -12.11 -16.99 27.92
C PHE A 285 -13.60 -17.29 27.72
N GLY A 286 -14.44 -16.25 27.71
CA GLY A 286 -15.87 -16.39 27.56
C GLY A 286 -16.60 -15.05 27.62
N GLN A 287 -17.92 -15.09 27.73
CA GLN A 287 -18.76 -13.90 27.93
C GLN A 287 -19.42 -13.97 29.29
N LYS A 288 -19.44 -12.84 29.98
CA LYS A 288 -20.13 -12.65 31.23
C LYS A 288 -20.73 -11.24 31.30
N ASP A 289 -22.05 -11.15 31.36
CA ASP A 289 -22.75 -9.87 31.30
C ASP A 289 -22.84 -9.18 32.67
N ASP A 290 -22.79 -9.95 33.75
CA ASP A 290 -22.98 -9.46 35.15
C ASP A 290 -21.65 -9.33 35.92
N ALA A 291 -20.57 -8.89 35.25
CA ALA A 291 -19.30 -8.66 35.94
C ALA A 291 -19.32 -7.32 36.71
N GLU A 292 -18.75 -7.32 37.92
CA GLU A 292 -18.63 -6.12 38.76
C GLU A 292 -17.73 -5.05 38.15
N VAL A 293 -16.70 -5.50 37.37
CA VAL A 293 -15.78 -4.63 36.66
C VAL A 293 -15.58 -5.12 35.23
N SER A 294 -15.77 -4.23 34.28
CA SER A 294 -15.48 -4.48 32.86
C SER A 294 -14.37 -3.55 32.38
N CYS A 295 -13.26 -4.13 31.98
CA CYS A 295 -12.09 -3.44 31.41
C CYS A 295 -12.05 -3.64 29.89
N ARG A 296 -11.56 -2.62 29.16
CA ARG A 296 -11.26 -2.69 27.73
C ARG A 296 -9.85 -2.17 27.50
N LEU A 297 -9.07 -2.94 26.80
CA LEU A 297 -7.69 -2.61 26.45
C LEU A 297 -7.25 -3.39 25.20
N ASP A 298 -6.14 -3.03 24.63
CA ASP A 298 -5.54 -3.72 23.50
C ASP A 298 -4.52 -4.78 23.99
N ASN A 299 -4.28 -5.82 23.21
CA ASN A 299 -3.39 -6.93 23.56
C ASN A 299 -1.99 -6.45 24.00
N LEU A 300 -1.47 -5.43 23.35
CA LEU A 300 -0.15 -4.86 23.67
C LEU A 300 -0.10 -4.25 25.08
N VAL A 301 -1.20 -3.69 25.56
CA VAL A 301 -1.32 -3.15 26.94
C VAL A 301 -1.41 -4.31 27.94
N LEU A 302 -2.17 -5.35 27.62
CA LEU A 302 -2.27 -6.56 28.44
C LEU A 302 -0.91 -7.25 28.58
N GLU A 303 -0.15 -7.35 27.48
CA GLU A 303 1.21 -7.91 27.53
C GLU A 303 2.15 -7.12 28.45
N LYS A 304 2.10 -5.78 28.39
CA LYS A 304 2.89 -4.93 29.31
C LYS A 304 2.52 -5.17 30.78
N ILE A 305 1.25 -5.42 31.04
CA ILE A 305 0.78 -5.69 32.42
C ILE A 305 1.27 -7.04 32.89
N VAL A 306 1.10 -8.10 32.09
CA VAL A 306 1.55 -9.46 32.50
C VAL A 306 3.07 -9.64 32.50
N GLN A 307 3.82 -8.72 31.89
CA GLN A 307 5.29 -8.65 31.99
C GLN A 307 5.77 -7.80 33.17
N GLY A 308 4.86 -7.23 33.98
CA GLY A 308 5.20 -6.36 35.09
C GLY A 308 5.68 -4.96 34.73
N ASN A 309 5.61 -4.59 33.42
CA ASN A 309 6.05 -3.28 32.93
C ASN A 309 5.01 -2.17 33.15
N GLN A 310 3.77 -2.53 33.45
CA GLN A 310 2.66 -1.59 33.69
C GLN A 310 1.65 -2.22 34.64
N THR A 311 1.01 -1.41 35.49
CA THR A 311 -0.09 -1.87 36.35
C THR A 311 -1.45 -1.59 35.72
N PHE A 312 -2.52 -2.28 36.13
CA PHE A 312 -3.90 -1.99 35.70
C PHE A 312 -4.30 -0.56 36.05
N GLN A 313 -3.95 -0.10 37.24
CA GLN A 313 -4.16 1.28 37.65
C GLN A 313 -3.37 2.26 36.76
N GLY A 314 -2.13 1.96 36.43
CA GLY A 314 -1.29 2.76 35.54
C GLY A 314 -1.88 2.84 34.11
N ALA A 315 -2.36 1.71 33.57
CA ALA A 315 -3.01 1.65 32.27
C ALA A 315 -4.33 2.46 32.23
N PHE A 316 -5.09 2.43 33.32
CA PHE A 316 -6.31 3.24 33.45
C PHE A 316 -6.00 4.73 33.53
N MET A 317 -5.00 5.13 34.34
CA MET A 317 -4.60 6.54 34.50
C MET A 317 -4.01 7.14 33.23
N SER A 318 -3.31 6.35 32.43
CA SER A 318 -2.73 6.77 31.14
C SER A 318 -3.74 6.79 29.99
N GLY A 319 -4.98 6.32 30.23
CA GLY A 319 -6.01 6.19 29.19
C GLY A 319 -5.80 5.02 28.23
N SER A 320 -4.80 4.16 28.47
CA SER A 320 -4.52 2.96 27.66
C SER A 320 -5.53 1.83 27.94
N MET A 321 -6.25 1.92 29.05
CA MET A 321 -7.32 1.03 29.44
C MET A 321 -8.55 1.85 29.84
N THR A 322 -9.73 1.42 29.43
CA THR A 322 -10.99 1.94 29.96
C THR A 322 -11.62 0.91 30.88
N ALA A 323 -12.20 1.35 31.99
CA ALA A 323 -12.85 0.46 32.93
C ALA A 323 -14.22 1.02 33.37
N LYS A 324 -15.18 0.10 33.56
CA LYS A 324 -16.51 0.39 34.12
C LYS A 324 -16.68 -0.48 35.37
N GLY A 325 -17.16 0.10 36.47
CA GLY A 325 -17.38 -0.59 37.71
C GLY A 325 -16.82 0.16 38.91
N ASN A 326 -16.78 -0.50 40.07
CA ASN A 326 -16.27 0.11 41.29
C ASN A 326 -14.74 0.32 41.23
N PHE A 327 -14.30 1.56 41.42
CA PHE A 327 -12.86 1.90 41.36
C PHE A 327 -12.04 1.17 42.40
N LYS A 328 -12.62 0.84 43.56
CA LYS A 328 -11.95 0.02 44.58
C LYS A 328 -11.60 -1.36 44.03
N ASN A 329 -12.47 -1.98 43.24
CA ASN A 329 -12.25 -3.29 42.64
C ASN A 329 -11.24 -3.23 41.53
N ILE A 330 -11.16 -2.12 40.76
CA ILE A 330 -10.09 -1.94 39.74
C ILE A 330 -8.71 -1.90 40.41
N ARG A 331 -8.61 -1.21 41.54
CA ARG A 331 -7.37 -1.14 42.30
C ARG A 331 -6.96 -2.50 42.92
N MET A 332 -7.95 -3.34 43.24
CA MET A 332 -7.70 -4.69 43.76
C MET A 332 -7.07 -5.62 42.73
N LEU A 333 -7.23 -5.38 41.42
CA LEU A 333 -6.53 -6.16 40.38
C LEU A 333 -5.00 -6.15 40.59
N ASP A 334 -4.42 -4.98 40.84
CA ASP A 334 -2.97 -4.85 41.06
C ASP A 334 -2.50 -5.47 42.40
N GLN A 335 -3.45 -5.75 43.32
CA GLN A 335 -3.14 -6.43 44.60
C GLN A 335 -3.35 -7.94 44.48
N CYS A 336 -4.30 -8.38 43.65
CA CYS A 336 -4.59 -9.79 43.43
C CYS A 336 -3.65 -10.44 42.41
N PHE A 337 -3.02 -9.64 41.55
CA PHE A 337 -2.09 -10.14 40.53
C PHE A 337 -0.74 -9.44 40.63
N LYS A 338 0.32 -10.20 40.86
CA LYS A 338 1.70 -9.71 40.91
C LYS A 338 2.47 -10.30 39.73
N PHE A 339 2.41 -9.60 38.62
CA PHE A 339 3.17 -9.94 37.44
C PHE A 339 4.60 -9.43 37.51
#